data_77f975a484a8eb971ff31ace8527ea3e
#
_entry.id   77f975a484a8eb971ff31ace8527ea3e
#
_cell.length_a   1.000
_cell.length_b   1.000
_cell.length_c   1.000
_cell.angle_alpha   90.00
_cell.angle_beta   90.00
_cell.angle_gamma   90.00
#
_symmetry.space_group_name_H-M   'P 1'
#
loop_
_entity.id
_entity.type
_entity.pdbx_description
1 polymer ?
#
loop_
_entity_poly.entity_id
_entity_poly.type
_entity_poly.pdbx_seq_one_letter_code
_entity_poly.pdbx_strand_id
1 'polypeptide(L)'
;AAAAAALPQAGWCAFYADCEHEIRTVESGYRVALTYNLIHAGSGEAPVPPPQDAAAASLKTLAARWTAGAHDQPPDKVCHFLKHSYTKPALEGGGWHALKGEDAALAEALHGSGAYDVFACTVEQEEHGCAASEEIGDLETTYGVWARPAGAAVPDAVKQLLPKLRFDEAEYTDKNYFCKIKAYQEDGGFDTGNEGAPYSKWYKATALVFWPKARRVRGPVSFRPSVTA
;
A
#
# COMPACT_ATOMS: atom_id res chain seq x y z
N ALA A 1 -48.67 22.47 31.57
CA ALA A 1 -47.29 22.20 31.94
C ALA A 1 -46.42 22.33 30.68
N ALA A 2 -45.62 23.41 30.58
CA ALA A 2 -44.67 23.59 29.48
C ALA A 2 -43.58 22.55 29.66
N ALA A 3 -43.38 21.70 28.64
CA ALA A 3 -42.23 20.80 28.59
C ALA A 3 -40.94 21.63 28.60
N ALA A 4 -40.11 21.42 29.60
CA ALA A 4 -38.80 22.03 29.65
C ALA A 4 -38.04 21.60 28.40
N ALA A 5 -37.67 22.58 27.56
CA ALA A 5 -36.83 22.31 26.38
C ALA A 5 -35.52 21.70 26.89
N ALA A 6 -35.22 20.48 26.45
CA ALA A 6 -33.95 19.85 26.74
C ALA A 6 -32.83 20.71 26.18
N LEU A 7 -31.88 21.08 27.02
CA LEU A 7 -30.69 21.81 26.57
C LEU A 7 -29.96 21.01 25.49
N PRO A 8 -29.46 21.67 24.45
CA PRO A 8 -28.72 20.97 23.41
C PRO A 8 -27.50 20.27 24.01
N GLN A 9 -27.37 18.98 23.77
CA GLN A 9 -26.19 18.23 24.15
C GLN A 9 -25.04 18.59 23.20
N ALA A 10 -23.95 19.14 23.73
CA ALA A 10 -22.71 19.36 23.00
C ALA A 10 -21.73 18.23 23.34
N GLY A 11 -21.21 17.61 22.32
CA GLY A 11 -20.14 16.60 22.43
C GLY A 11 -19.01 16.95 21.46
N TRP A 12 -17.87 16.39 21.71
CA TRP A 12 -16.73 16.48 20.78
C TRP A 12 -16.10 15.11 20.58
N CYS A 13 -15.47 14.91 19.44
CA CYS A 13 -14.61 13.79 19.17
C CYS A 13 -13.41 14.26 18.32
N ALA A 14 -12.29 13.58 18.45
CA ALA A 14 -11.12 13.80 17.61
C ALA A 14 -10.63 12.44 17.12
N PHE A 15 -10.28 12.37 15.85
CA PHE A 15 -9.76 11.17 15.21
C PHE A 15 -8.85 11.56 14.06
N TYR A 16 -7.96 10.66 13.67
CA TYR A 16 -7.14 10.86 12.49
C TYR A 16 -8.00 10.75 11.23
N ALA A 17 -7.65 11.51 10.19
CA ALA A 17 -8.42 11.59 8.95
C ALA A 17 -8.56 10.25 8.21
N ASP A 18 -7.69 9.30 8.50
CA ASP A 18 -7.65 7.94 7.93
C ASP A 18 -8.43 6.90 8.76
N CYS A 19 -8.98 7.31 9.92
CA CYS A 19 -9.88 6.42 10.68
C CYS A 19 -11.20 6.26 9.95
N GLU A 20 -11.68 5.03 9.82
CA GLU A 20 -13.04 4.78 9.37
C GLU A 20 -14.04 5.44 10.32
N HIS A 21 -14.90 6.23 9.76
CA HIS A 21 -15.95 6.91 10.54
C HIS A 21 -17.25 7.00 9.75
N GLU A 22 -18.35 6.93 10.46
CA GLU A 22 -19.68 6.98 9.89
C GLU A 22 -20.50 8.07 10.58
N ILE A 23 -21.26 8.81 9.79
CA ILE A 23 -22.30 9.72 10.27
C ILE A 23 -23.65 9.07 9.98
N ARG A 24 -24.31 8.59 11.03
CA ARG A 24 -25.63 8.00 10.88
C ARG A 24 -26.69 9.05 10.63
N THR A 25 -27.77 8.65 9.96
CA THR A 25 -28.91 9.51 9.65
C THR A 25 -29.53 10.09 10.92
N VAL A 26 -29.87 11.38 10.89
CA VAL A 26 -30.62 12.04 11.96
C VAL A 26 -32.10 11.69 11.79
N GLU A 27 -32.65 10.92 12.74
CA GLU A 27 -34.04 10.47 12.65
C GLU A 27 -35.03 11.59 12.97
N SER A 28 -34.66 12.52 13.86
CA SER A 28 -35.49 13.67 14.20
C SER A 28 -34.64 14.83 14.73
N GLY A 29 -35.07 16.07 14.53
CA GLY A 29 -34.38 17.27 14.97
C GLY A 29 -33.24 17.70 14.05
N TYR A 30 -32.26 18.40 14.60
CA TYR A 30 -31.14 18.99 13.87
C TYR A 30 -29.80 18.58 14.52
N ARG A 31 -28.80 18.30 13.69
CA ARG A 31 -27.44 18.14 14.11
C ARG A 31 -26.59 19.27 13.49
N VAL A 32 -25.91 20.00 14.35
CA VAL A 32 -24.92 21.00 13.91
C VAL A 32 -23.53 20.44 14.28
N ALA A 33 -22.61 20.39 13.35
CA ALA A 33 -21.24 19.97 13.57
C ALA A 33 -20.28 21.08 13.12
N LEU A 34 -19.30 21.38 13.96
CA LEU A 34 -18.16 22.23 13.64
C LEU A 34 -16.96 21.32 13.46
N THR A 35 -16.33 21.37 12.29
CA THR A 35 -15.17 20.54 11.97
C THR A 35 -13.92 21.42 11.95
N TYR A 36 -12.88 20.99 12.66
CA TYR A 36 -11.59 21.68 12.72
C TYR A 36 -10.48 20.71 12.38
N ASN A 37 -9.50 21.17 11.61
CA ASN A 37 -8.26 20.45 11.43
C ASN A 37 -7.33 20.76 12.61
N LEU A 38 -6.83 19.70 13.28
CA LEU A 38 -5.82 19.85 14.32
C LEU A 38 -4.45 19.85 13.65
N ILE A 39 -3.71 20.95 13.84
CA ILE A 39 -2.37 21.11 13.27
C ILE A 39 -1.39 21.15 14.43
N HIS A 40 -0.35 20.30 14.39
CA HIS A 40 0.74 20.36 15.36
C HIS A 40 1.58 21.61 15.08
N ALA A 41 1.46 22.61 15.96
CA ALA A 41 2.16 23.92 15.83
C ALA A 41 3.34 24.06 16.81
N GLY A 42 3.75 23.00 17.48
CA GLY A 42 4.86 23.02 18.44
C GLY A 42 6.22 22.97 17.76
N SER A 43 7.25 23.48 18.43
CA SER A 43 8.66 23.33 18.05
C SER A 43 9.25 21.96 18.46
N GLY A 44 8.45 21.09 19.07
CA GLY A 44 8.83 19.73 19.45
C GLY A 44 8.77 18.76 18.28
N GLU A 45 9.38 17.60 18.42
CA GLU A 45 9.23 16.51 17.45
C GLU A 45 7.74 16.14 17.30
N ALA A 46 7.33 15.85 16.08
CA ALA A 46 5.99 15.31 15.83
C ALA A 46 5.79 14.02 16.63
N PRO A 47 4.58 13.77 17.17
CA PRO A 47 4.30 12.52 17.85
C PRO A 47 4.65 11.33 16.95
N VAL A 48 5.54 10.46 17.40
CA VAL A 48 5.88 9.21 16.73
C VAL A 48 5.10 8.07 17.38
N PRO A 49 4.72 7.04 16.60
CA PRO A 49 4.14 5.83 17.17
C PRO A 49 5.07 5.23 18.23
N PRO A 50 4.54 4.57 19.26
CA PRO A 50 5.38 3.91 20.26
C PRO A 50 6.26 2.86 19.60
N PRO A 51 7.48 2.61 20.13
CA PRO A 51 8.39 1.63 19.58
C PRO A 51 7.73 0.26 19.44
N GLN A 52 7.91 -0.36 18.28
CA GLN A 52 7.35 -1.68 17.95
C GLN A 52 8.37 -2.81 18.28
N ASP A 53 9.01 -2.73 19.45
CA ASP A 53 10.14 -3.61 19.80
C ASP A 53 9.79 -5.11 19.71
N ALA A 54 8.60 -5.49 20.16
CA ALA A 54 8.15 -6.89 20.08
C ALA A 54 7.91 -7.32 18.62
N ALA A 55 7.34 -6.46 17.81
CA ALA A 55 7.14 -6.71 16.38
C ALA A 55 8.48 -6.78 15.64
N ALA A 56 9.41 -5.87 15.94
CA ALA A 56 10.76 -5.86 15.37
C ALA A 56 11.55 -7.13 15.71
N ALA A 57 11.47 -7.62 16.96
CA ALA A 57 12.09 -8.87 17.38
C ALA A 57 11.51 -10.09 16.64
N SER A 58 10.18 -10.14 16.50
CA SER A 58 9.49 -11.20 15.74
C SER A 58 9.89 -11.19 14.27
N LEU A 59 9.95 -10.01 13.64
CA LEU A 59 10.38 -9.83 12.27
C LEU A 59 11.83 -10.23 12.04
N LYS A 60 12.73 -9.92 13.00
CA LYS A 60 14.13 -10.37 12.95
C LYS A 60 14.24 -11.89 12.97
N THR A 61 13.46 -12.56 13.84
CA THR A 61 13.39 -14.03 13.90
C THR A 61 12.85 -14.60 12.59
N LEU A 62 11.81 -13.99 12.01
CA LEU A 62 11.25 -14.39 10.72
C LEU A 62 12.29 -14.26 9.60
N ALA A 63 13.05 -13.15 9.55
CA ALA A 63 14.12 -12.96 8.57
C ALA A 63 15.19 -14.05 8.64
N ALA A 64 15.58 -14.47 9.86
CA ALA A 64 16.54 -15.54 10.06
C ALA A 64 16.01 -16.89 9.53
N ARG A 65 14.74 -17.22 9.83
CA ARG A 65 14.07 -18.43 9.32
C ARG A 65 13.92 -18.41 7.81
N TRP A 66 13.54 -17.28 7.25
CA TRP A 66 13.43 -17.09 5.80
C TRP A 66 14.78 -17.31 5.11
N THR A 67 15.87 -16.76 5.68
CA THR A 67 17.22 -16.91 5.13
C THR A 67 17.73 -18.34 5.24
N ALA A 68 17.39 -19.05 6.32
CA ALA A 68 17.77 -20.43 6.54
C ALA A 68 17.03 -21.44 5.63
N GLY A 69 16.05 -20.99 4.86
CA GLY A 69 15.26 -21.88 4.00
C GLY A 69 14.34 -22.81 4.78
N ALA A 70 13.91 -22.40 5.98
CA ALA A 70 13.04 -23.19 6.86
C ALA A 70 11.61 -23.43 6.33
N HIS A 71 11.32 -22.91 5.16
CA HIS A 71 10.06 -23.13 4.41
C HIS A 71 10.41 -23.71 3.03
N ASP A 72 9.55 -24.60 2.54
CA ASP A 72 9.63 -25.09 1.18
C ASP A 72 9.46 -23.89 0.23
N GLN A 73 10.55 -23.47 -0.40
CA GLN A 73 10.62 -22.37 -1.37
C GLN A 73 10.09 -21.01 -0.83
N PRO A 74 10.78 -20.39 0.15
CA PRO A 74 10.39 -19.04 0.56
C PRO A 74 10.57 -18.05 -0.61
N PRO A 75 9.66 -17.07 -0.76
CA PRO A 75 9.76 -16.09 -1.83
C PRO A 75 11.09 -15.32 -1.76
N ASP A 76 11.60 -14.85 -2.88
CA ASP A 76 12.85 -14.07 -2.88
C ASP A 76 12.64 -12.68 -2.28
N LYS A 77 11.49 -12.11 -2.47
CA LYS A 77 11.05 -10.81 -1.98
C LYS A 77 9.54 -10.84 -1.73
N VAL A 78 9.01 -9.84 -1.04
CA VAL A 78 7.58 -9.69 -0.78
C VAL A 78 7.12 -8.32 -1.23
N CYS A 79 5.98 -8.28 -1.90
CA CYS A 79 5.20 -7.09 -2.21
C CYS A 79 3.93 -7.09 -1.35
N HIS A 80 3.84 -6.12 -0.44
CA HIS A 80 2.69 -5.94 0.44
C HIS A 80 1.98 -4.64 0.09
N PHE A 81 0.74 -4.74 -0.40
CA PHE A 81 -0.06 -3.57 -0.74
C PHE A 81 -0.49 -2.85 0.53
N LEU A 82 -0.32 -1.53 0.52
CA LEU A 82 -0.67 -0.66 1.62
C LEU A 82 -2.18 -0.40 1.65
N LYS A 83 -2.68 -0.09 2.84
CA LYS A 83 -4.10 0.23 3.05
C LYS A 83 -4.47 1.55 2.39
N HIS A 84 -3.54 2.52 2.39
CA HIS A 84 -3.74 3.84 1.79
C HIS A 84 -2.98 3.97 0.46
N SER A 85 -3.56 4.74 -0.46
CA SER A 85 -2.89 5.13 -1.69
C SER A 85 -2.11 6.44 -1.46
N TYR A 86 -0.85 6.43 -1.85
CA TYR A 86 0.04 7.59 -1.72
C TYR A 86 0.39 8.13 -3.10
N THR A 87 0.43 9.45 -3.22
CA THR A 87 0.80 10.07 -4.48
C THR A 87 2.32 10.02 -4.69
N LYS A 88 2.72 10.00 -5.95
CA LYS A 88 4.14 10.08 -6.33
C LYS A 88 4.88 11.23 -5.65
N PRO A 89 4.37 12.51 -5.67
CA PRO A 89 5.03 13.60 -4.97
C PRO A 89 5.13 13.41 -3.45
N ALA A 90 4.15 12.76 -2.83
CA ALA A 90 4.19 12.51 -1.39
C ALA A 90 5.33 11.53 -1.03
N LEU A 91 5.52 10.48 -1.80
CA LEU A 91 6.61 9.52 -1.59
C LEU A 91 7.98 10.12 -1.95
N GLU A 92 8.08 10.90 -3.03
CA GLU A 92 9.33 11.56 -3.43
C GLU A 92 9.80 12.61 -2.42
N GLY A 93 8.88 13.44 -1.92
CA GLY A 93 9.21 14.54 -1.00
C GLY A 93 9.22 14.14 0.47
N GLY A 94 8.32 13.27 0.88
CA GLY A 94 8.13 12.88 2.28
C GLY A 94 8.73 11.52 2.65
N GLY A 95 9.08 10.70 1.66
CA GLY A 95 9.53 9.34 1.93
C GLY A 95 8.53 8.59 2.80
N TRP A 96 9.01 7.94 3.85
CA TRP A 96 8.16 7.22 4.80
C TRP A 96 7.34 8.11 5.74
N HIS A 97 7.71 9.38 5.91
CA HIS A 97 6.90 10.32 6.69
C HIS A 97 5.54 10.59 6.02
N ALA A 98 5.39 10.24 4.75
CA ALA A 98 4.11 10.29 4.06
C ALA A 98 3.18 9.14 4.47
N LEU A 99 3.73 8.03 4.98
CA LEU A 99 2.93 6.87 5.39
C LEU A 99 2.11 7.18 6.64
N LYS A 100 0.95 6.52 6.77
CA LYS A 100 -0.03 6.77 7.83
C LYS A 100 -0.41 5.48 8.53
N GLY A 101 -0.84 5.61 9.78
CA GLY A 101 -1.47 4.54 10.54
C GLY A 101 -0.72 3.22 10.50
N GLU A 102 -1.42 2.17 10.12
CA GLU A 102 -0.87 0.80 10.04
C GLU A 102 0.26 0.67 9.01
N ASP A 103 0.18 1.41 7.90
CA ASP A 103 1.19 1.39 6.85
C ASP A 103 2.54 1.91 7.38
N ALA A 104 2.51 3.02 8.15
CA ALA A 104 3.68 3.57 8.81
C ALA A 104 4.23 2.60 9.87
N ALA A 105 3.35 2.04 10.70
CA ALA A 105 3.74 1.11 11.75
C ALA A 105 4.42 -0.15 11.19
N LEU A 106 3.90 -0.72 10.10
CA LEU A 106 4.49 -1.86 9.43
C LEU A 106 5.87 -1.51 8.85
N ALA A 107 5.95 -0.38 8.15
CA ALA A 107 7.19 0.08 7.53
C ALA A 107 8.28 0.29 8.58
N GLU A 108 7.95 0.94 9.71
CA GLU A 108 8.87 1.18 10.81
C GLU A 108 9.28 -0.11 11.53
N ALA A 109 8.35 -1.04 11.75
CA ALA A 109 8.67 -2.33 12.37
C ALA A 109 9.64 -3.15 11.50
N LEU A 110 9.41 -3.22 10.19
CA LEU A 110 10.31 -3.89 9.24
C LEU A 110 11.69 -3.24 9.24
N HIS A 111 11.76 -1.91 9.16
CA HIS A 111 13.01 -1.16 9.17
C HIS A 111 13.73 -1.26 10.51
N GLY A 112 13.02 -1.04 11.61
CA GLY A 112 13.54 -1.08 12.98
C GLY A 112 14.07 -2.44 13.38
N SER A 113 13.57 -3.54 12.77
CA SER A 113 14.14 -4.86 12.95
C SER A 113 15.60 -4.95 12.49
N GLY A 114 16.04 -4.05 11.61
CA GLY A 114 17.38 -4.05 11.02
C GLY A 114 17.66 -5.21 10.06
N ALA A 115 16.72 -6.15 9.92
CA ALA A 115 16.91 -7.42 9.21
C ALA A 115 16.49 -7.37 7.73
N TYR A 116 15.72 -6.36 7.31
CA TYR A 116 15.19 -6.25 5.96
C TYR A 116 15.72 -5.02 5.22
N ASP A 117 15.88 -5.15 3.91
CA ASP A 117 15.83 -4.02 3.00
C ASP A 117 14.36 -3.76 2.67
N VAL A 118 13.90 -2.51 2.80
CA VAL A 118 12.48 -2.14 2.68
C VAL A 118 12.35 -0.89 1.85
N PHE A 119 11.35 -0.88 0.97
CA PHE A 119 11.05 0.23 0.07
C PHE A 119 9.54 0.41 -0.04
N ALA A 120 9.08 1.66 -0.03
CA ALA A 120 7.73 1.97 -0.48
C ALA A 120 7.75 2.32 -1.97
N CYS A 121 6.77 1.86 -2.72
CA CYS A 121 6.68 2.16 -4.15
C CYS A 121 5.25 2.37 -4.60
N THR A 122 5.06 3.12 -5.69
CA THR A 122 3.80 3.15 -6.42
C THR A 122 3.71 1.94 -7.34
N VAL A 123 2.52 1.38 -7.45
CA VAL A 123 2.21 0.26 -8.34
C VAL A 123 1.07 0.69 -9.25
N GLU A 124 1.25 0.54 -10.54
CA GLU A 124 0.22 0.76 -11.54
C GLU A 124 -0.02 -0.56 -12.27
N GLN A 125 -1.27 -0.94 -12.41
CA GLN A 125 -1.67 -2.10 -13.21
C GLN A 125 -2.61 -1.64 -14.32
N GLU A 126 -2.34 -2.10 -15.51
CA GLU A 126 -3.17 -1.92 -16.69
C GLU A 126 -3.75 -3.26 -17.12
N GLU A 127 -5.06 -3.30 -17.32
CA GLU A 127 -5.82 -4.44 -17.77
C GLU A 127 -6.40 -4.12 -19.13
N HIS A 128 -6.10 -4.95 -20.13
CA HIS A 128 -6.66 -4.88 -21.46
C HIS A 128 -7.54 -6.10 -21.72
N GLY A 129 -8.70 -5.89 -22.24
CA GLY A 129 -9.62 -7.01 -22.53
C GLY A 129 -10.67 -6.62 -23.56
N CYS A 130 -11.59 -7.56 -23.74
CA CYS A 130 -12.72 -7.42 -24.61
C CYS A 130 -14.02 -7.67 -23.82
N ALA A 131 -15.01 -6.82 -23.98
CA ALA A 131 -16.26 -6.88 -23.24
C ALA A 131 -17.08 -8.17 -23.48
N ALA A 132 -16.80 -8.87 -24.58
CA ALA A 132 -17.45 -10.14 -24.89
C ALA A 132 -16.75 -11.36 -24.24
N SER A 133 -15.57 -11.19 -23.65
CA SER A 133 -14.83 -12.25 -22.98
C SER A 133 -15.10 -12.22 -21.48
N GLU A 134 -15.39 -13.39 -20.89
CA GLU A 134 -15.45 -13.55 -19.43
C GLU A 134 -14.05 -13.68 -18.80
N GLU A 135 -13.01 -13.84 -19.63
CA GLU A 135 -11.63 -13.96 -19.16
C GLU A 135 -11.04 -12.57 -18.90
N ILE A 136 -10.26 -12.47 -17.84
CA ILE A 136 -9.44 -11.29 -17.56
C ILE A 136 -8.44 -11.17 -18.71
N GLY A 137 -8.40 -10.00 -19.33
CA GLY A 137 -7.48 -9.73 -20.43
C GLY A 137 -6.02 -9.64 -19.98
N ASP A 138 -5.16 -9.19 -20.88
CA ASP A 138 -3.73 -9.01 -20.58
C ASP A 138 -3.52 -8.02 -19.46
N LEU A 139 -2.68 -8.38 -18.49
CA LEU A 139 -2.32 -7.56 -17.33
C LEU A 139 -0.87 -7.10 -17.44
N GLU A 140 -0.66 -5.80 -17.39
CA GLU A 140 0.67 -5.21 -17.27
C GLU A 140 0.81 -4.49 -15.93
N THR A 141 1.82 -4.87 -15.13
CA THR A 141 2.09 -4.25 -13.84
C THR A 141 3.43 -3.54 -13.85
N THR A 142 3.42 -2.25 -13.50
CA THR A 142 4.60 -1.41 -13.42
C THR A 142 4.82 -0.88 -12.01
N TYR A 143 6.09 -0.76 -11.61
CA TYR A 143 6.51 -0.28 -10.30
C TYR A 143 7.29 1.02 -10.49
N GLY A 144 6.76 2.10 -9.94
CA GLY A 144 7.38 3.44 -10.01
C GLY A 144 7.68 3.98 -8.63
N VAL A 145 8.39 5.10 -8.59
CA VAL A 145 8.77 5.84 -7.38
C VAL A 145 9.07 4.96 -6.18
N TRP A 146 10.35 4.85 -5.88
CA TRP A 146 10.84 4.07 -4.77
C TRP A 146 11.35 4.98 -3.66
N ALA A 147 10.78 4.85 -2.48
CA ALA A 147 11.11 5.64 -1.31
C ALA A 147 11.69 4.76 -0.19
N ARG A 148 12.63 5.33 0.57
CA ARG A 148 13.22 4.70 1.77
C ARG A 148 12.82 5.48 3.03
N PRO A 149 13.00 4.86 4.23
CA PRO A 149 12.79 5.55 5.48
C PRO A 149 13.72 6.77 5.62
N ALA A 150 13.22 7.80 6.30
CA ALA A 150 14.00 8.95 6.76
C ALA A 150 14.83 9.66 5.68
N GLY A 151 14.35 9.70 4.43
CA GLY A 151 15.08 10.39 3.35
C GLY A 151 16.41 9.73 2.97
N ALA A 152 16.70 8.53 3.45
CA ALA A 152 17.90 7.80 3.06
C ALA A 152 17.91 7.58 1.56
N ALA A 153 18.98 7.97 0.89
CA ALA A 153 19.11 7.76 -0.55
C ALA A 153 19.06 6.27 -0.89
N VAL A 154 18.29 5.91 -1.92
CA VAL A 154 18.31 4.56 -2.47
C VAL A 154 19.70 4.33 -3.07
N PRO A 155 20.43 3.26 -2.69
CA PRO A 155 21.72 2.97 -3.30
C PRO A 155 21.61 2.80 -4.81
N ASP A 156 22.59 3.28 -5.57
CA ASP A 156 22.51 3.28 -7.04
C ASP A 156 22.35 1.87 -7.63
N ALA A 157 23.01 0.88 -7.04
CA ALA A 157 22.83 -0.52 -7.44
C ALA A 157 21.36 -0.98 -7.30
N VAL A 158 20.66 -0.50 -6.26
CA VAL A 158 19.27 -0.81 -6.03
C VAL A 158 18.37 -0.01 -6.98
N LYS A 159 18.68 1.27 -7.24
CA LYS A 159 17.94 2.08 -8.22
C LYS A 159 17.92 1.45 -9.62
N GLN A 160 19.01 0.80 -10.02
CA GLN A 160 19.09 0.11 -11.31
C GLN A 160 18.30 -1.21 -11.34
N LEU A 161 18.11 -1.82 -10.16
CA LEU A 161 17.38 -3.07 -10.02
C LEU A 161 15.87 -2.84 -9.94
N LEU A 162 15.44 -1.83 -9.19
CA LEU A 162 14.03 -1.60 -8.85
C LEU A 162 13.08 -1.53 -10.05
N PRO A 163 13.39 -0.83 -11.15
CA PRO A 163 12.50 -0.78 -12.32
C PRO A 163 12.36 -2.12 -13.05
N LYS A 164 13.28 -3.05 -12.79
CA LYS A 164 13.32 -4.37 -13.42
C LYS A 164 12.70 -5.45 -12.55
N LEU A 165 12.28 -5.11 -11.33
CA LEU A 165 11.64 -6.08 -10.46
C LEU A 165 10.35 -6.57 -11.12
N ARG A 166 10.16 -7.88 -11.01
CA ARG A 166 8.92 -8.58 -11.33
C ARG A 166 8.59 -9.44 -10.12
N PHE A 167 7.33 -9.67 -9.91
CA PHE A 167 6.84 -10.43 -8.76
C PHE A 167 6.05 -11.63 -9.25
N ASP A 168 6.34 -12.78 -8.70
CA ASP A 168 5.53 -13.98 -8.85
C ASP A 168 4.33 -13.92 -7.89
N GLU A 169 3.28 -14.68 -8.16
CA GLU A 169 2.09 -14.71 -7.30
C GLU A 169 2.39 -15.00 -5.82
N ALA A 170 3.37 -15.88 -5.56
CA ALA A 170 3.79 -16.22 -4.20
C ALA A 170 4.51 -15.08 -3.45
N GLU A 171 4.93 -14.03 -4.17
CA GLU A 171 5.61 -12.87 -3.61
C GLU A 171 4.65 -11.76 -3.18
N TYR A 172 3.37 -11.84 -3.57
CA TYR A 172 2.34 -10.91 -3.11
C TYR A 172 1.70 -11.41 -1.81
N THR A 173 1.53 -10.53 -0.84
CA THR A 173 0.73 -10.85 0.36
C THR A 173 -0.76 -10.95 0.04
N ASP A 174 -1.23 -10.26 -0.99
CA ASP A 174 -2.58 -10.36 -1.53
C ASP A 174 -2.52 -10.32 -3.06
N LYS A 175 -2.50 -11.49 -3.68
CA LYS A 175 -2.45 -11.63 -5.14
C LYS A 175 -3.72 -11.14 -5.85
N ASN A 176 -4.83 -11.02 -5.12
CA ASN A 176 -6.10 -10.55 -5.65
C ASN A 176 -6.38 -9.08 -5.33
N TYR A 177 -5.37 -8.31 -4.91
CA TYR A 177 -5.55 -6.92 -4.48
C TYR A 177 -6.25 -6.07 -5.52
N PHE A 178 -5.81 -6.13 -6.78
CA PHE A 178 -6.39 -5.31 -7.85
C PHE A 178 -7.82 -5.70 -8.20
N CYS A 179 -8.24 -6.94 -7.95
CA CYS A 179 -9.64 -7.35 -8.10
C CYS A 179 -10.58 -6.73 -7.06
N LYS A 180 -10.03 -6.17 -5.97
CA LYS A 180 -10.80 -5.62 -4.84
C LYS A 180 -10.94 -4.11 -4.88
N ILE A 181 -10.15 -3.44 -5.72
CA ILE A 181 -10.16 -1.99 -5.85
C ILE A 181 -10.83 -1.56 -7.16
N LYS A 182 -11.28 -0.32 -7.22
CA LYS A 182 -11.84 0.24 -8.44
C LYS A 182 -10.73 0.78 -9.33
N ALA A 183 -10.87 0.61 -10.64
CA ALA A 183 -10.08 1.32 -11.61
C ALA A 183 -10.24 2.84 -11.41
N TYR A 184 -9.14 3.58 -11.49
CA TYR A 184 -9.20 5.04 -11.43
C TYR A 184 -9.49 5.66 -12.80
N GLN A 185 -9.28 4.90 -13.86
CA GLN A 185 -9.57 5.27 -15.23
C GLN A 185 -10.03 4.03 -15.99
N GLU A 186 -11.03 4.20 -16.82
CA GLU A 186 -11.53 3.17 -17.73
C GLU A 186 -11.70 3.81 -19.11
N ASP A 187 -11.26 3.10 -20.13
CA ASP A 187 -11.48 3.48 -21.53
C ASP A 187 -12.09 2.29 -22.27
N GLY A 188 -13.14 2.54 -23.03
CA GLY A 188 -13.87 1.54 -23.80
C GLY A 188 -13.90 1.91 -25.28
N GLY A 189 -13.53 0.97 -26.14
CA GLY A 189 -13.66 1.11 -27.58
C GLY A 189 -15.08 0.87 -28.07
N PHE A 190 -15.30 1.11 -29.36
CA PHE A 190 -16.55 0.75 -30.03
C PHE A 190 -16.58 -0.76 -30.33
N ASP A 191 -17.75 -1.37 -30.18
CA ASP A 191 -17.99 -2.73 -30.61
C ASP A 191 -17.83 -2.83 -32.14
N THR A 192 -16.87 -3.63 -32.56
CA THR A 192 -16.57 -3.84 -33.99
C THR A 192 -17.19 -5.13 -34.55
N GLY A 193 -18.07 -5.77 -33.79
CA GLY A 193 -18.81 -6.96 -34.22
C GLY A 193 -18.54 -8.19 -33.35
N ASN A 194 -18.03 -9.28 -33.92
CA ASN A 194 -17.99 -10.59 -33.25
C ASN A 194 -17.07 -10.69 -32.02
N GLU A 195 -16.17 -9.73 -31.78
CA GLU A 195 -15.19 -9.76 -30.70
C GLU A 195 -15.58 -8.87 -29.48
N GLY A 196 -16.68 -8.10 -29.60
CA GLY A 196 -17.09 -7.12 -28.60
C GLY A 196 -16.21 -5.88 -28.53
N ALA A 197 -16.57 -4.94 -27.66
CA ALA A 197 -15.82 -3.70 -27.49
C ALA A 197 -14.54 -3.95 -26.69
N PRO A 198 -13.36 -3.53 -27.16
CA PRO A 198 -12.15 -3.58 -26.36
C PRO A 198 -12.27 -2.58 -25.19
N TYR A 199 -11.63 -2.91 -24.08
CA TYR A 199 -11.53 -2.02 -22.92
C TYR A 199 -10.12 -2.00 -22.35
N SER A 200 -9.79 -0.89 -21.69
CA SER A 200 -8.61 -0.74 -20.87
C SER A 200 -9.00 -0.17 -19.51
N LYS A 201 -8.44 -0.73 -18.46
CA LYS A 201 -8.65 -0.26 -17.09
C LYS A 201 -7.31 -0.05 -16.41
N TRP A 202 -7.20 1.03 -15.67
CA TRP A 202 -5.99 1.39 -14.94
C TRP A 202 -6.25 1.43 -13.44
N TYR A 203 -5.38 0.77 -12.70
CA TYR A 203 -5.42 0.68 -11.26
C TYR A 203 -4.15 1.29 -10.66
N LYS A 204 -4.29 1.93 -9.50
CA LYS A 204 -3.17 2.47 -8.74
C LYS A 204 -3.19 1.95 -7.32
N ALA A 205 -2.01 1.59 -6.84
CA ALA A 205 -1.78 1.16 -5.48
C ALA A 205 -0.44 1.70 -4.98
N THR A 206 -0.21 1.51 -3.69
CA THR A 206 1.09 1.69 -3.08
C THR A 206 1.45 0.41 -2.35
N ALA A 207 2.71 0.00 -2.39
CA ALA A 207 3.17 -1.20 -1.75
C ALA A 207 4.46 -0.98 -0.95
N LEU A 208 4.67 -1.81 0.06
CA LEU A 208 5.98 -2.06 0.64
C LEU A 208 6.59 -3.27 -0.04
N VAL A 209 7.79 -3.10 -0.54
CA VAL A 209 8.61 -4.18 -1.09
C VAL A 209 9.78 -4.42 -0.16
N PHE A 210 9.96 -5.65 0.28
CA PHE A 210 11.01 -5.97 1.23
C PHE A 210 11.55 -7.40 1.06
N TRP A 211 12.78 -7.60 1.52
CA TRP A 211 13.47 -8.88 1.56
C TRP A 211 14.52 -8.90 2.68
N PRO A 212 14.89 -10.08 3.20
CA PRO A 212 15.96 -10.16 4.20
C PRO A 212 17.30 -9.66 3.64
N LYS A 213 18.00 -8.80 4.38
CA LYS A 213 19.32 -8.25 3.98
C LYS A 213 20.36 -9.33 3.67
N ALA A 214 20.28 -10.47 4.36
CA ALA A 214 21.15 -11.62 4.13
C ALA A 214 20.90 -12.28 2.76
N ARG A 215 19.73 -12.07 2.17
CA ARG A 215 19.35 -12.52 0.83
C ARG A 215 19.55 -11.46 -0.23
N ARG A 216 20.49 -10.53 -0.07
CA ARG A 216 20.73 -9.48 -1.09
C ARG A 216 20.68 -10.09 -2.48
N VAL A 217 19.73 -9.60 -3.27
CA VAL A 217 19.56 -10.00 -4.67
C VAL A 217 20.90 -9.74 -5.39
N ARG A 218 21.65 -10.81 -5.61
CA ARG A 218 22.92 -10.77 -6.34
C ARG A 218 22.62 -10.99 -7.81
N GLY A 219 22.56 -9.91 -8.59
CA GLY A 219 22.48 -9.97 -10.04
C GLY A 219 21.06 -9.90 -10.63
N PRO A 220 20.96 -9.92 -11.96
CA PRO A 220 19.69 -9.87 -12.64
C PRO A 220 18.85 -11.08 -12.22
N VAL A 221 17.61 -10.81 -11.79
CA VAL A 221 16.63 -11.84 -11.48
C VAL A 221 16.54 -12.78 -12.67
N SER A 222 16.98 -14.02 -12.50
CA SER A 222 16.84 -15.01 -13.54
C SER A 222 15.35 -15.25 -13.76
N PHE A 223 14.87 -14.80 -14.89
CA PHE A 223 13.56 -15.13 -15.43
C PHE A 223 13.49 -16.66 -15.53
N ARG A 224 12.74 -17.31 -14.64
CA ARG A 224 12.28 -18.66 -14.89
C ARG A 224 11.01 -18.55 -15.73
N PRO A 225 11.02 -18.93 -16.99
CA PRO A 225 9.78 -19.01 -17.75
C PRO A 225 8.88 -20.02 -17.03
N SER A 226 7.64 -19.64 -16.75
CA SER A 226 6.60 -20.57 -16.32
C SER A 226 6.45 -21.64 -17.40
N VAL A 227 6.87 -22.83 -17.09
CA VAL A 227 6.56 -24.00 -17.93
C VAL A 227 5.11 -24.35 -17.63
N THR A 228 4.22 -23.88 -18.50
CA THR A 228 2.87 -24.45 -18.62
C THR A 228 3.02 -25.86 -19.17
N ALA A 229 2.68 -26.87 -18.38
CA ALA A 229 2.36 -28.23 -18.80
C ALA A 229 0.85 -28.40 -18.75
#